data_97f3e5afd98cfb89d5999ccf83c2a570
#
_entry.id   97f3e5afd98cfb89d5999ccf83c2a570
#
_cell.length_a   1.000
_cell.length_b   1.000
_cell.length_c   1.000
_cell.angle_alpha   90.00
_cell.angle_beta   90.00
_cell.angle_gamma   90.00
#
_symmetry.space_group_name_H-M   'P 1'
#
loop_
_entity.id
_entity.type
_entity.pdbx_description
1 polymer ?
#
loop_
_entity_poly.entity_id
_entity_poly.type
_entity_poly.pdbx_seq_one_letter_code
_entity_poly.pdbx_strand_id
1 'polypeptide(L)'
;MKEVLVTGGSSFIGKHCIAELLKENYVVRATLRDLSKGNQIKSDIEKYLDRKVDLNFYKADLNKEEDWDLPINGCDSVFHVAGPFPISFNGDENDLIFPHRKGTLRVLENCKKFSVKRVVMTSSVASVYMTKNLNTEINESCWTDISNIDLDAYT
;
A
#
# COMPACT_ATOMS: atom_id res chain seq x y z
N MET A 1 14.91 -9.79 14.69
CA MET A 1 13.47 -9.46 14.48
C MET A 1 13.25 -9.26 12.99
N LYS A 2 12.08 -9.60 12.47
CA LYS A 2 11.76 -9.38 11.05
C LYS A 2 11.42 -7.93 10.81
N GLU A 3 11.98 -7.34 9.77
CA GLU A 3 11.76 -5.95 9.41
C GLU A 3 10.73 -5.84 8.29
N VAL A 4 9.73 -5.00 8.48
CA VAL A 4 8.58 -4.86 7.57
C VAL A 4 8.39 -3.40 7.19
N LEU A 5 8.29 -3.14 5.89
CA LEU A 5 7.90 -1.83 5.38
C LEU A 5 6.40 -1.77 5.14
N VAL A 6 5.76 -0.69 5.59
CA VAL A 6 4.38 -0.33 5.23
C VAL A 6 4.41 0.92 4.37
N THR A 7 4.00 0.81 3.10
CA THR A 7 3.85 1.99 2.25
C THR A 7 2.54 2.72 2.55
N GLY A 8 2.53 4.05 2.43
CA GLY A 8 1.32 4.83 2.72
C GLY A 8 0.96 4.90 4.21
N GLY A 9 1.95 5.01 5.07
CA GLY A 9 1.79 5.01 6.53
C GLY A 9 0.92 6.12 7.11
N SER A 10 0.57 7.15 6.34
CA SER A 10 -0.37 8.20 6.75
C SER A 10 -1.85 7.86 6.49
N SER A 11 -2.12 6.82 5.70
CA SER A 11 -3.49 6.42 5.40
C SER A 11 -4.15 5.72 6.60
N PHE A 12 -5.49 5.66 6.59
CA PHE A 12 -6.24 4.95 7.62
C PHE A 12 -5.79 3.49 7.74
N ILE A 13 -5.80 2.75 6.62
CA ILE A 13 -5.38 1.34 6.58
C ILE A 13 -3.88 1.21 6.95
N GLY A 14 -3.02 2.08 6.41
CA GLY A 14 -1.58 2.05 6.71
C GLY A 14 -1.28 2.18 8.20
N LYS A 15 -1.95 3.10 8.91
CA LYS A 15 -1.78 3.26 10.38
C LYS A 15 -2.21 2.00 11.14
N HIS A 16 -3.32 1.36 10.75
CA HIS A 16 -3.76 0.12 11.38
C HIS A 16 -2.80 -1.05 11.09
N CYS A 17 -2.32 -1.19 9.86
CA CYS A 17 -1.30 -2.19 9.52
C CYS A 17 -0.03 -2.00 10.36
N ILE A 18 0.45 -0.76 10.50
CA ILE A 18 1.60 -0.44 11.36
C ILE A 18 1.34 -0.86 12.81
N ALA A 19 0.18 -0.50 13.35
CA ALA A 19 -0.17 -0.82 14.74
C ALA A 19 -0.21 -2.33 14.99
N GLU A 20 -0.84 -3.11 14.11
CA GLU A 20 -0.92 -4.57 14.25
C GLU A 20 0.46 -5.22 14.11
N LEU A 21 1.29 -4.79 13.15
CA LEU A 21 2.66 -5.29 13.03
C LEU A 21 3.51 -5.00 14.27
N LEU A 22 3.36 -3.83 14.88
CA LEU A 22 4.03 -3.46 16.12
C LEU A 22 3.55 -4.31 17.32
N LYS A 23 2.25 -4.69 17.38
CA LYS A 23 1.73 -5.63 18.39
C LYS A 23 2.41 -6.98 18.28
N GLU A 24 2.62 -7.46 17.07
CA GLU A 24 3.29 -8.72 16.77
C GLU A 24 4.83 -8.65 16.87
N ASN A 25 5.38 -7.56 17.41
CA ASN A 25 6.80 -7.34 17.64
C ASN A 25 7.67 -7.33 16.36
N TYR A 26 7.12 -6.91 15.23
CA TYR A 26 7.92 -6.60 14.04
C TYR A 26 8.65 -5.26 14.22
N VAL A 27 9.81 -5.13 13.58
CA VAL A 27 10.44 -3.84 13.35
C VAL A 27 9.75 -3.20 12.15
N VAL A 28 9.12 -2.05 12.36
CA VAL A 28 8.29 -1.43 11.32
C VAL A 28 8.94 -0.17 10.78
N ARG A 29 9.08 -0.13 9.46
CA ARG A 29 9.33 1.08 8.67
C ARG A 29 8.03 1.53 8.02
N ALA A 30 7.86 2.82 7.80
CA ALA A 30 6.71 3.32 7.05
C ALA A 30 7.11 4.43 6.08
N THR A 31 6.45 4.49 4.91
CA THR A 31 6.68 5.60 4.00
C THR A 31 5.61 6.68 4.12
N LEU A 32 6.06 7.93 4.02
CA LEU A 32 5.23 9.12 3.98
C LEU A 32 5.66 9.99 2.80
N ARG A 33 4.72 10.65 2.12
CA ARG A 33 5.05 11.72 1.15
C ARG A 33 5.56 12.97 1.85
N ASP A 34 5.05 13.23 3.06
CA ASP A 34 5.40 14.38 3.90
C ASP A 34 5.84 13.88 5.28
N LEU A 35 7.15 13.94 5.54
CA LEU A 35 7.74 13.50 6.81
C LEU A 35 7.33 14.36 8.01
N SER A 36 6.87 15.60 7.80
CA SER A 36 6.42 16.47 8.90
C SER A 36 5.26 15.86 9.70
N LYS A 37 4.49 14.97 9.07
CA LYS A 37 3.37 14.23 9.71
C LYS A 37 3.84 13.05 10.58
N GLY A 38 5.10 12.67 10.51
CA GLY A 38 5.62 11.46 11.18
C GLY A 38 5.42 11.46 12.68
N ASN A 39 5.75 12.58 13.34
CA ASN A 39 5.62 12.70 14.79
C ASN A 39 4.16 12.55 15.26
N GLN A 40 3.22 13.15 14.55
CA GLN A 40 1.80 13.03 14.87
C GLN A 40 1.31 11.59 14.68
N ILE A 41 1.67 10.95 13.56
CA ILE A 41 1.29 9.56 13.26
C ILE A 41 1.87 8.62 14.33
N LYS A 42 3.13 8.79 14.72
CA LYS A 42 3.75 8.00 15.78
C LYS A 42 3.02 8.18 17.10
N SER A 43 2.69 9.41 17.47
CA SER A 43 1.92 9.72 18.68
C SER A 43 0.54 9.08 18.69
N ASP A 44 -0.17 9.11 17.56
CA ASP A 44 -1.49 8.47 17.42
C ASP A 44 -1.39 6.95 17.61
N ILE A 45 -0.37 6.32 17.03
CA ILE A 45 -0.12 4.87 17.17
C ILE A 45 0.28 4.52 18.60
N GLU A 46 1.17 5.28 19.23
CA GLU A 46 1.56 5.10 20.63
C GLU A 46 0.36 5.19 21.58
N LYS A 47 -0.53 6.16 21.34
CA LYS A 47 -1.77 6.32 22.10
C LYS A 47 -2.71 5.12 21.91
N TYR A 48 -2.83 4.63 20.66
CA TYR A 48 -3.67 3.47 20.36
C TYR A 48 -3.13 2.18 21.00
N LEU A 49 -1.81 2.01 21.05
CA LEU A 49 -1.14 0.84 21.61
C LEU A 49 -0.88 0.95 23.12
N ASP A 50 -1.14 2.11 23.72
CA ASP A 50 -0.80 2.43 25.14
C ASP A 50 0.66 2.12 25.49
N ARG A 51 1.58 2.36 24.54
CA ARG A 51 3.03 2.17 24.73
C ARG A 51 3.85 2.97 23.74
N LYS A 52 5.11 3.25 24.11
CA LYS A 52 6.10 3.80 23.19
C LYS A 52 6.49 2.76 22.14
N VAL A 53 6.72 3.23 20.90
CA VAL A 53 7.08 2.37 19.78
C VAL A 53 8.33 2.87 19.05
N ASP A 54 9.11 1.92 18.53
CA ASP A 54 10.16 2.21 17.57
C ASP A 54 9.56 2.14 16.16
N LEU A 55 9.35 3.30 15.56
CA LEU A 55 8.74 3.44 14.23
C LEU A 55 9.53 4.47 13.43
N ASN A 56 10.10 4.03 12.33
CA ASN A 56 10.92 4.84 11.44
C ASN A 56 10.15 5.22 10.17
N PHE A 57 10.21 6.50 9.82
CA PHE A 57 9.57 7.02 8.63
C PHE A 57 10.58 7.37 7.54
N TYR A 58 10.24 7.03 6.32
CA TYR A 58 11.00 7.32 5.11
C TYR A 58 10.14 8.13 4.15
N LYS A 59 10.76 9.14 3.51
CA LYS A 59 10.07 9.85 2.44
C LYS A 59 9.99 8.97 1.22
N ALA A 60 8.79 8.79 0.67
CA ALA A 60 8.62 8.13 -0.62
C ALA A 60 7.33 8.57 -1.31
N ASP A 61 7.43 8.78 -2.61
CA ASP A 61 6.31 9.08 -3.51
C ASP A 61 6.26 8.02 -4.61
N LEU A 62 5.07 7.47 -4.88
CA LEU A 62 4.87 6.49 -5.95
C LEU A 62 5.25 7.02 -7.34
N ASN A 63 5.27 8.33 -7.53
CA ASN A 63 5.67 8.97 -8.79
C ASN A 63 7.18 9.16 -8.93
N LYS A 64 7.98 8.89 -7.88
CA LYS A 64 9.43 9.06 -7.87
C LYS A 64 10.13 7.72 -7.74
N GLU A 65 11.02 7.44 -8.68
CA GLU A 65 11.74 6.15 -8.71
C GLU A 65 12.83 6.09 -7.63
N GLU A 66 13.52 7.18 -7.43
CA GLU A 66 14.65 7.32 -6.50
C GLU A 66 14.30 7.17 -5.02
N ASP A 67 13.02 7.26 -4.67
CA ASP A 67 12.58 7.28 -3.27
C ASP A 67 12.52 5.88 -2.62
N TRP A 68 12.65 4.77 -3.39
CA TRP A 68 12.28 3.44 -2.93
C TRP A 68 13.44 2.56 -2.46
N ASP A 69 14.65 2.83 -2.85
CA ASP A 69 15.83 2.04 -2.47
C ASP A 69 16.01 2.01 -0.94
N LEU A 70 16.04 3.18 -0.32
CA LEU A 70 16.33 3.30 1.11
C LEU A 70 15.26 2.66 2.02
N PRO A 71 13.95 2.87 1.81
CA PRO A 71 12.94 2.26 2.67
C PRO A 71 12.83 0.74 2.51
N ILE A 72 13.13 0.17 1.33
CA ILE A 72 12.95 -1.26 1.04
C ILE A 72 14.20 -2.09 1.38
N ASN A 73 15.39 -1.50 1.23
CA ASN A 73 16.63 -2.23 1.48
C ASN A 73 16.70 -2.77 2.92
N GLY A 74 16.88 -4.08 3.05
CA GLY A 74 16.97 -4.79 4.33
C GLY A 74 15.61 -5.25 4.90
N CYS A 75 14.49 -4.96 4.25
CA CYS A 75 13.19 -5.46 4.70
C CYS A 75 12.99 -6.94 4.34
N ASP A 76 12.44 -7.72 5.28
CA ASP A 76 11.99 -9.09 5.02
C ASP A 76 10.68 -9.13 4.22
N SER A 77 9.80 -8.16 4.47
CA SER A 77 8.48 -8.09 3.84
C SER A 77 8.05 -6.64 3.60
N VAL A 78 7.16 -6.44 2.62
CA VAL A 78 6.56 -5.14 2.31
C VAL A 78 5.04 -5.26 2.29
N PHE A 79 4.36 -4.41 3.05
CA PHE A 79 2.92 -4.16 2.96
C PHE A 79 2.71 -2.95 2.06
N HIS A 80 2.30 -3.19 0.82
CA HIS A 80 2.05 -2.13 -0.15
C HIS A 80 0.60 -1.66 -0.06
N VAL A 81 0.39 -0.61 0.75
CA VAL A 81 -0.93 -0.01 1.03
C VAL A 81 -1.12 1.30 0.27
N ALA A 82 -0.02 1.94 -0.12
CA ALA A 82 -0.08 3.19 -0.86
C ALA A 82 -0.73 3.01 -2.23
N GLY A 83 -1.67 3.89 -2.56
CA GLY A 83 -2.25 4.01 -3.89
C GLY A 83 -2.68 5.47 -4.10
N PRO A 84 -2.40 6.09 -5.26
CA PRO A 84 -2.91 7.40 -5.58
C PRO A 84 -4.41 7.29 -5.93
N PHE A 85 -5.27 7.60 -4.97
CA PHE A 85 -6.72 7.61 -5.21
C PHE A 85 -7.28 9.01 -4.93
N PRO A 86 -7.62 9.79 -5.95
CA PRO A 86 -8.29 11.08 -5.77
C PRO A 86 -9.75 10.87 -5.33
N ILE A 87 -10.22 11.73 -4.43
CA ILE A 87 -11.61 11.69 -3.92
C ILE A 87 -12.64 11.94 -5.04
N SER A 88 -12.25 12.72 -6.05
CA SER A 88 -13.03 12.94 -7.26
C SER A 88 -12.10 12.94 -8.46
N PHE A 89 -12.48 12.26 -9.51
CA PHE A 89 -11.72 12.17 -10.74
C PHE A 89 -12.62 12.50 -11.94
N ASN A 90 -12.26 13.54 -12.66
CA ASN A 90 -12.98 14.02 -13.87
C ASN A 90 -12.02 14.09 -15.07
N GLY A 91 -10.95 13.31 -15.07
CA GLY A 91 -9.91 13.28 -16.10
C GLY A 91 -9.97 12.05 -16.99
N ASP A 92 -8.93 11.87 -17.81
CA ASP A 92 -8.74 10.64 -18.58
C ASP A 92 -8.42 9.47 -17.63
N GLU A 93 -9.06 8.31 -17.83
CA GLU A 93 -8.83 7.10 -17.04
C GLU A 93 -7.35 6.75 -16.91
N ASN A 94 -6.57 6.99 -17.96
CA ASN A 94 -5.15 6.75 -17.97
C ASN A 94 -4.38 7.62 -16.94
N ASP A 95 -4.88 8.80 -16.62
CA ASP A 95 -4.29 9.66 -15.57
C ASP A 95 -4.43 9.05 -14.17
N LEU A 96 -5.35 8.12 -14.00
CA LEU A 96 -5.51 7.34 -12.77
C LEU A 96 -4.76 6.00 -12.85
N ILE A 97 -4.97 5.24 -13.90
CA ILE A 97 -4.43 3.87 -14.09
C ILE A 97 -2.89 3.88 -14.16
N PHE A 98 -2.30 4.78 -14.96
CA PHE A 98 -0.84 4.79 -15.14
C PHE A 98 -0.04 5.10 -13.87
N PRO A 99 -0.39 6.11 -13.04
CA PRO A 99 0.31 6.33 -11.78
C PRO A 99 0.21 5.15 -10.81
N HIS A 100 -0.97 4.51 -10.71
CA HIS A 100 -1.16 3.30 -9.92
C HIS A 100 -0.27 2.16 -10.39
N ARG A 101 -0.35 1.83 -11.67
CA ARG A 101 0.44 0.75 -12.27
C ARG A 101 1.94 1.00 -12.14
N LYS A 102 2.42 2.20 -12.53
CA LYS A 102 3.84 2.55 -12.44
C LYS A 102 4.34 2.57 -11.00
N GLY A 103 3.56 3.15 -10.09
CA GLY A 103 3.93 3.20 -8.68
C GLY A 103 4.04 1.81 -8.06
N THR A 104 3.08 0.92 -8.33
CA THR A 104 3.11 -0.47 -7.87
C THR A 104 4.32 -1.22 -8.44
N LEU A 105 4.57 -1.10 -9.76
CA LEU A 105 5.72 -1.76 -10.40
C LEU A 105 7.04 -1.30 -9.79
N ARG A 106 7.23 0.00 -9.52
CA ARG A 106 8.43 0.50 -8.83
C ARG A 106 8.66 -0.18 -7.49
N VAL A 107 7.62 -0.28 -6.67
CA VAL A 107 7.72 -0.96 -5.37
C VAL A 107 8.12 -2.43 -5.56
N LEU A 108 7.47 -3.15 -6.49
CA LEU A 108 7.75 -4.56 -6.77
C LEU A 108 9.16 -4.79 -7.33
N GLU A 109 9.62 -3.94 -8.25
CA GLU A 109 10.96 -3.99 -8.81
C GLU A 109 12.03 -3.76 -7.74
N ASN A 110 11.81 -2.81 -6.84
CA ASN A 110 12.69 -2.59 -5.70
C ASN A 110 12.65 -3.75 -4.70
N CYS A 111 11.48 -4.34 -4.44
CA CYS A 111 11.37 -5.55 -3.63
C CYS A 111 12.19 -6.70 -4.24
N LYS A 112 12.14 -6.88 -5.56
CA LYS A 112 12.96 -7.86 -6.27
C LYS A 112 14.46 -7.53 -6.17
N LYS A 113 14.84 -6.27 -6.40
CA LYS A 113 16.23 -5.78 -6.31
C LYS A 113 16.86 -6.09 -4.96
N PHE A 114 16.12 -5.89 -3.87
CA PHE A 114 16.59 -6.11 -2.50
C PHE A 114 16.21 -7.47 -1.91
N SER A 115 15.74 -8.41 -2.74
CA SER A 115 15.41 -9.79 -2.33
C SER A 115 14.40 -9.87 -1.19
N VAL A 116 13.41 -8.98 -1.18
CA VAL A 116 12.28 -9.02 -0.23
C VAL A 116 11.53 -10.34 -0.41
N LYS A 117 11.31 -11.06 0.70
CA LYS A 117 10.75 -12.43 0.67
C LYS A 117 9.25 -12.46 0.40
N ARG A 118 8.53 -11.41 0.81
CA ARG A 118 7.07 -11.35 0.70
C ARG A 118 6.60 -9.92 0.47
N VAL A 119 5.69 -9.76 -0.47
CA VAL A 119 4.92 -8.53 -0.65
C VAL A 119 3.45 -8.85 -0.44
N VAL A 120 2.79 -8.06 0.41
CA VAL A 120 1.33 -8.07 0.59
C VAL A 120 0.81 -6.75 0.05
N MET A 121 -0.03 -6.80 -0.97
CA MET A 121 -0.58 -5.62 -1.61
C MET A 121 -2.07 -5.50 -1.31
N THR A 122 -2.52 -4.30 -0.94
CA THR A 122 -3.96 -4.04 -0.83
C THR A 122 -4.58 -4.12 -2.23
N SER A 123 -5.66 -4.87 -2.32
CA SER A 123 -6.51 -4.97 -3.50
C SER A 123 -7.86 -4.32 -3.21
N SER A 124 -8.79 -4.44 -4.11
CA SER A 124 -10.17 -3.97 -3.96
C SER A 124 -11.15 -5.08 -4.26
N VAL A 125 -12.31 -5.05 -3.63
CA VAL A 125 -13.44 -5.88 -4.03
C VAL A 125 -13.83 -5.65 -5.49
N ALA A 126 -13.59 -4.45 -6.01
CA ALA A 126 -13.81 -4.11 -7.42
C ALA A 126 -13.02 -5.01 -8.39
N SER A 127 -11.87 -5.53 -7.98
CA SER A 127 -11.08 -6.46 -8.82
C SER A 127 -11.66 -7.87 -8.94
N VAL A 128 -12.70 -8.21 -8.19
CA VAL A 128 -13.27 -9.57 -8.17
C VAL A 128 -14.79 -9.63 -8.37
N TYR A 129 -15.55 -8.56 -8.11
CA TYR A 129 -17.02 -8.67 -8.05
C TYR A 129 -17.73 -8.50 -9.41
N MET A 130 -17.11 -7.85 -10.41
CA MET A 130 -17.72 -7.66 -11.73
C MET A 130 -17.40 -8.81 -12.68
N THR A 131 -17.74 -10.02 -12.27
CA THR A 131 -17.61 -11.21 -13.11
C THR A 131 -18.83 -11.36 -14.02
N LYS A 132 -18.70 -12.14 -15.13
CA LYS A 132 -19.79 -12.41 -16.07
C LYS A 132 -20.98 -13.15 -15.41
N ASN A 133 -20.77 -13.84 -14.29
CA ASN A 133 -21.77 -14.65 -13.59
C ASN A 133 -22.07 -14.07 -12.20
N LEU A 134 -22.97 -13.12 -12.12
CA LEU A 134 -23.43 -12.51 -10.88
C LEU A 134 -24.19 -13.47 -9.92
N ASN A 135 -24.48 -14.70 -10.35
CA ASN A 135 -25.21 -15.70 -9.54
C ASN A 135 -24.27 -16.69 -8.82
N THR A 136 -22.97 -16.48 -8.85
CA THR A 136 -21.98 -17.33 -8.17
C THR A 136 -21.44 -16.64 -6.93
N GLU A 137 -21.12 -17.43 -5.92
CA GLU A 137 -20.37 -16.95 -4.76
C GLU A 137 -19.00 -16.41 -5.22
N ILE A 138 -18.72 -15.17 -4.82
CA ILE A 138 -17.49 -14.47 -5.22
C ILE A 138 -16.39 -14.78 -4.18
N ASN A 139 -15.26 -15.27 -4.66
CA ASN A 139 -14.09 -15.62 -3.85
C ASN A 139 -12.80 -15.26 -4.58
N GLU A 140 -11.66 -15.63 -4.00
CA GLU A 140 -10.31 -15.29 -4.49
C GLU A 140 -9.96 -15.87 -5.88
N SER A 141 -10.76 -16.79 -6.41
CA SER A 141 -10.59 -17.30 -7.78
C SER A 141 -11.31 -16.45 -8.84
N CYS A 142 -12.15 -15.52 -8.40
CA CYS A 142 -12.91 -14.64 -9.29
C CYS A 142 -12.08 -13.41 -9.64
N TRP A 143 -12.23 -12.97 -10.90
CA TRP A 143 -11.65 -11.73 -11.38
C TRP A 143 -12.68 -10.93 -12.14
N THR A 144 -12.67 -9.61 -11.95
CA THR A 144 -13.48 -8.68 -12.76
C THR A 144 -13.13 -8.83 -14.24
N ASP A 145 -14.15 -8.89 -15.09
CA ASP A 145 -13.97 -8.98 -16.52
C ASP A 145 -13.64 -7.60 -17.10
N ILE A 146 -12.37 -7.34 -17.33
CA ILE A 146 -11.89 -6.07 -17.89
C ILE A 146 -12.31 -5.80 -19.34
N SER A 147 -12.93 -6.75 -20.02
CA SER A 147 -13.53 -6.52 -21.35
C SER A 147 -14.96 -5.93 -21.27
N ASN A 148 -15.50 -5.78 -20.07
CA ASN A 148 -16.80 -5.16 -19.84
C ASN A 148 -16.69 -3.64 -20.02
N ILE A 149 -17.46 -3.10 -20.97
CA ILE A 149 -17.46 -1.67 -21.30
C ILE A 149 -18.12 -0.77 -20.25
N ASP A 150 -18.84 -1.37 -19.30
CA ASP A 150 -19.51 -0.64 -18.22
C ASP A 150 -18.59 -0.40 -17.00
N LEU A 151 -17.33 -0.81 -17.07
CA LEU A 151 -16.34 -0.56 -16.03
C LEU A 151 -15.90 0.91 -16.04
N ASP A 152 -15.81 1.50 -14.87
CA ASP A 152 -15.18 2.81 -14.69
C ASP A 152 -13.68 2.69 -14.36
N ALA A 153 -12.99 3.82 -14.29
CA ALA A 153 -11.55 3.85 -14.02
C ALA A 153 -11.16 3.30 -12.63
N TYR A 154 -12.12 3.09 -11.74
CA TYR A 154 -11.89 2.49 -10.43
C TYR A 154 -11.90 0.95 -10.48
N THR A 155 -12.67 0.38 -11.38
CA THR A 155 -12.84 -1.06 -11.53
C THR A 155 -11.73 -1.70 -12.34
#